data_da8b30319d286d99b9c85f20e13da4be
#
_entry.id   da8b30319d286d99b9c85f20e13da4be
#
_cell.length_a   1.000
_cell.length_b   1.000
_cell.length_c   1.000
_cell.angle_alpha   90.00
_cell.angle_beta   90.00
_cell.angle_gamma   90.00
#
_symmetry.space_group_name_H-M   'P 1'
#
loop_
_entity.id
_entity.type
_entity.pdbx_description
1 polymer ?
#
loop_
_entity_poly.entity_id
_entity_poly.type
_entity_poly.pdbx_seq_one_letter_code
_entity_poly.pdbx_strand_id
1 'polypeptide(L)'
;MCGIAGILQRESAYQLAHLQKMTAALVHRGPQGQQHWQNEDGNVLLGHCRLCIIDLSDAAAQPMHFRSRYSIIHNGEIYNYIELRKELEGFGYVFRTQSDTEVILAAYDHYKEECVEYFDGMFAFAIWDNETRQLFAARDRFGEKPFFFYHDHKGFLFASEMKALWAAGIPRTANLKMLFNFITIGYVDNPSRPEETFFENIYKLPPASRLTYTQNTNNLTIGKYWDLDPEIQLEKIT
;
A
#
# COMPACT_ATOMS: atom_id res chain seq x y z
N MET A 1 -2.34 -9.77 10.69
CA MET A 1 -2.35 -8.79 9.56
C MET A 1 -0.94 -8.64 9.04
N CYS A 2 -0.73 -8.65 7.72
CA CYS A 2 0.59 -8.47 7.13
C CYS A 2 1.20 -7.10 7.43
N GLY A 3 2.52 -6.98 7.25
CA GLY A 3 3.24 -5.72 7.26
C GLY A 3 3.87 -5.46 5.91
N ILE A 4 3.68 -4.26 5.35
CA ILE A 4 4.31 -3.81 4.10
C ILE A 4 5.27 -2.65 4.36
N ALA A 5 6.36 -2.60 3.62
CA ALA A 5 7.31 -1.50 3.63
C ALA A 5 7.97 -1.34 2.27
N GLY A 6 8.22 -0.13 1.83
CA GLY A 6 8.89 0.14 0.57
C GLY A 6 9.72 1.41 0.57
N ILE A 7 10.73 1.42 -0.27
CA ILE A 7 11.64 2.54 -0.51
C ILE A 7 11.81 2.70 -2.01
N LEU A 8 11.48 3.87 -2.54
CA LEU A 8 11.71 4.27 -3.92
C LEU A 8 12.59 5.51 -3.90
N GLN A 9 13.84 5.35 -4.31
CA GLN A 9 14.85 6.41 -4.20
C GLN A 9 15.32 6.88 -5.57
N ARG A 10 15.69 8.15 -5.63
CA ARG A 10 16.30 8.78 -6.81
C ARG A 10 17.82 8.85 -6.70
N GLU A 11 18.28 8.99 -5.48
CA GLU A 11 19.69 8.98 -5.08
C GLU A 11 19.93 7.75 -4.21
N SER A 12 21.12 7.19 -4.22
CA SER A 12 21.46 6.00 -3.44
C SER A 12 21.59 6.31 -1.94
N ALA A 13 20.51 6.87 -1.35
CA ALA A 13 20.44 7.27 0.05
C ALA A 13 20.13 6.08 0.99
N TYR A 14 19.47 5.06 0.46
CA TYR A 14 19.01 3.91 1.23
C TYR A 14 19.57 2.61 0.64
N GLN A 15 19.81 1.65 1.51
CA GLN A 15 20.29 0.31 1.16
C GLN A 15 19.28 -0.74 1.65
N LEU A 16 19.43 -1.98 1.20
CA LEU A 16 18.61 -3.10 1.65
C LEU A 16 18.55 -3.22 3.18
N ALA A 17 19.64 -2.87 3.88
CA ALA A 17 19.67 -2.86 5.34
C ALA A 17 18.65 -1.90 5.98
N HIS A 18 18.29 -0.79 5.32
CA HIS A 18 17.24 0.10 5.80
C HIS A 18 15.86 -0.55 5.68
N LEU A 19 15.57 -1.20 4.53
CA LEU A 19 14.33 -1.97 4.35
C LEU A 19 14.22 -3.11 5.37
N GLN A 20 15.32 -3.81 5.66
CA GLN A 20 15.36 -4.87 6.68
C GLN A 20 15.03 -4.34 8.08
N LYS A 21 15.52 -3.16 8.44
CA LYS A 21 15.12 -2.49 9.70
C LYS A 21 13.64 -2.11 9.70
N MET A 22 13.10 -1.64 8.56
CA MET A 22 11.68 -1.34 8.43
C MET A 22 10.81 -2.58 8.67
N THR A 23 11.12 -3.69 8.01
CA THR A 23 10.37 -4.94 8.18
C THR A 23 10.55 -5.56 9.56
N ALA A 24 11.76 -5.48 10.15
CA ALA A 24 11.99 -5.92 11.53
C ALA A 24 11.09 -5.17 12.55
N ALA A 25 10.83 -3.88 12.31
CA ALA A 25 9.88 -3.12 13.11
C ALA A 25 8.40 -3.56 12.92
N LEU A 26 8.10 -4.33 11.86
CA LEU A 26 6.76 -4.81 11.51
C LEU A 26 6.53 -6.30 11.81
N VAL A 27 7.52 -7.03 12.35
CA VAL A 27 7.46 -8.49 12.53
C VAL A 27 6.25 -8.97 13.33
N HIS A 28 5.77 -8.17 14.30
CA HIS A 28 4.59 -8.49 15.10
C HIS A 28 3.30 -8.56 14.25
N ARG A 29 3.27 -7.94 13.06
CA ARG A 29 2.14 -7.99 12.12
C ARG A 29 2.13 -9.29 11.32
N GLY A 30 3.30 -9.81 10.94
CA GLY A 30 3.44 -11.01 10.13
C GLY A 30 4.63 -11.85 10.58
N PRO A 31 4.45 -12.67 11.65
CA PRO A 31 5.56 -13.42 12.24
C PRO A 31 5.97 -14.66 11.46
N GLN A 32 5.22 -15.02 10.39
CA GLN A 32 5.46 -16.27 9.64
C GLN A 32 6.56 -16.15 8.57
N GLY A 33 7.03 -14.93 8.28
CA GLY A 33 8.13 -14.73 7.36
C GLY A 33 8.37 -13.26 7.01
N GLN A 34 9.61 -12.96 6.68
CA GLN A 34 10.01 -11.66 6.15
C GLN A 34 10.67 -11.88 4.81
N GLN A 35 10.21 -11.18 3.78
CA GLN A 35 10.81 -11.24 2.45
C GLN A 35 11.11 -9.83 1.94
N HIS A 36 12.19 -9.74 1.17
CA HIS A 36 12.70 -8.50 0.62
C HIS A 36 13.02 -8.69 -0.85
N TRP A 37 12.74 -7.70 -1.63
CA TRP A 37 13.08 -7.63 -3.03
C TRP A 37 13.63 -6.25 -3.37
N GLN A 38 14.54 -6.20 -4.31
CA GLN A 38 15.01 -4.96 -4.92
C GLN A 38 15.05 -5.15 -6.43
N ASN A 39 14.78 -4.08 -7.18
CA ASN A 39 14.95 -4.10 -8.62
C ASN A 39 16.44 -4.10 -9.02
N GLU A 40 16.73 -4.34 -10.30
CA GLU A 40 18.09 -4.44 -10.82
C GLU A 40 18.92 -3.19 -10.53
N ASP A 41 18.32 -2.00 -10.62
CA ASP A 41 18.99 -0.72 -10.34
C ASP A 41 19.23 -0.48 -8.85
N GLY A 42 18.66 -1.28 -7.95
CA GLY A 42 18.75 -1.09 -6.49
C GLY A 42 18.04 0.17 -5.97
N ASN A 43 17.17 0.79 -6.76
CA ASN A 43 16.51 2.04 -6.42
C ASN A 43 15.04 1.87 -6.02
N VAL A 44 14.50 0.64 -6.10
CA VAL A 44 13.20 0.23 -5.59
C VAL A 44 13.38 -0.98 -4.69
N LEU A 45 12.98 -0.85 -3.44
CA LEU A 45 13.06 -1.91 -2.44
C LEU A 45 11.68 -2.14 -1.85
N LEU A 46 11.20 -3.40 -1.88
CA LEU A 46 9.92 -3.80 -1.33
C LEU A 46 10.12 -4.89 -0.27
N GLY A 47 9.45 -4.75 0.86
CA GLY A 47 9.52 -5.68 1.98
C GLY A 47 8.15 -6.07 2.51
N HIS A 48 8.00 -7.33 2.86
CA HIS A 48 6.75 -7.90 3.35
C HIS A 48 6.98 -8.77 4.60
N CYS A 49 6.14 -8.56 5.62
CA CYS A 49 6.01 -9.44 6.79
C CYS A 49 4.72 -10.22 6.65
N ARG A 50 4.83 -11.56 6.54
CA ARG A 50 3.71 -12.42 6.15
C ARG A 50 2.91 -12.92 7.36
N LEU A 51 1.59 -12.80 7.26
CA LEU A 51 0.60 -13.59 7.99
C LEU A 51 -0.26 -14.32 6.96
N CYS A 52 -0.13 -15.64 6.88
CA CYS A 52 -0.84 -16.46 5.89
C CYS A 52 -2.31 -16.63 6.30
N ILE A 53 -3.24 -16.33 5.38
CA ILE A 53 -4.69 -16.45 5.62
C ILE A 53 -5.34 -17.26 4.49
N ILE A 54 -5.30 -16.78 3.24
CA ILE A 54 -6.00 -17.38 2.11
C ILE A 54 -5.18 -18.52 1.48
N ASP A 55 -3.98 -18.24 1.04
CA ASP A 55 -3.08 -19.21 0.41
C ASP A 55 -1.84 -19.41 1.31
N LEU A 56 -1.67 -20.63 1.84
CA LEU A 56 -0.60 -20.98 2.77
C LEU A 56 0.70 -21.40 2.05
N SER A 57 0.65 -21.56 0.72
CA SER A 57 1.80 -22.00 -0.07
C SER A 57 2.86 -20.90 -0.22
N ASP A 58 4.09 -21.32 -0.53
CA ASP A 58 5.17 -20.39 -0.85
C ASP A 58 4.95 -19.66 -2.17
N ALA A 59 4.10 -20.17 -3.06
CA ALA A 59 3.74 -19.52 -4.31
C ALA A 59 3.02 -18.18 -4.10
N ALA A 60 2.31 -18.02 -2.96
CA ALA A 60 1.64 -16.78 -2.56
C ALA A 60 2.53 -15.85 -1.73
N ALA A 61 3.84 -16.11 -1.68
CA ALA A 61 4.77 -15.24 -0.99
C ALA A 61 4.89 -13.86 -1.65
N GLN A 62 5.17 -12.84 -0.84
CA GLN A 62 5.31 -11.45 -1.30
C GLN A 62 6.68 -10.88 -0.89
N PRO A 63 7.30 -10.02 -1.72
CA PRO A 63 6.75 -9.39 -2.93
C PRO A 63 6.42 -10.40 -4.02
N MET A 64 5.20 -10.32 -4.58
CA MET A 64 4.76 -11.19 -5.67
C MET A 64 5.01 -10.50 -7.01
N HIS A 65 5.43 -11.29 -8.02
CA HIS A 65 5.80 -10.77 -9.33
C HIS A 65 4.85 -11.27 -10.41
N PHE A 66 4.51 -10.40 -11.37
CA PHE A 66 3.61 -10.73 -12.45
C PHE A 66 4.15 -10.20 -13.79
N ARG A 67 4.22 -11.08 -14.81
CA ARG A 67 4.67 -10.77 -16.18
C ARG A 67 6.05 -10.10 -16.26
N SER A 68 6.95 -10.35 -15.31
CA SER A 68 8.27 -9.68 -15.21
C SER A 68 8.21 -8.14 -15.19
N ARG A 69 7.02 -7.57 -15.05
CA ARG A 69 6.75 -6.14 -15.08
C ARG A 69 6.34 -5.60 -13.72
N TYR A 70 5.39 -6.26 -13.07
CA TYR A 70 4.81 -5.78 -11.83
C TYR A 70 5.36 -6.52 -10.62
N SER A 71 5.51 -5.79 -9.52
CA SER A 71 5.85 -6.33 -8.20
C SER A 71 4.92 -5.74 -7.17
N ILE A 72 4.20 -6.57 -6.42
CA ILE A 72 3.23 -6.13 -5.40
C ILE A 72 3.64 -6.56 -3.99
N ILE A 73 3.33 -5.69 -3.03
CA ILE A 73 3.18 -6.02 -1.61
C ILE A 73 1.78 -5.59 -1.15
N HIS A 74 1.09 -6.49 -0.44
CA HIS A 74 -0.30 -6.35 -0.04
C HIS A 74 -0.49 -6.71 1.44
N ASN A 75 -1.25 -5.91 2.14
CA ASN A 75 -1.74 -6.17 3.50
C ASN A 75 -3.26 -6.04 3.50
N GLY A 76 -3.97 -7.14 3.48
CA GLY A 76 -5.42 -7.16 3.46
C GLY A 76 -6.01 -8.42 2.87
N GLU A 77 -7.27 -8.32 2.49
CA GLU A 77 -8.06 -9.35 1.82
C GLU A 77 -9.05 -8.69 0.86
N ILE A 78 -9.11 -9.20 -0.38
CA ILE A 78 -10.13 -8.85 -1.36
C ILE A 78 -11.23 -9.91 -1.29
N TYR A 79 -12.38 -9.57 -0.75
CA TYR A 79 -13.45 -10.54 -0.45
C TYR A 79 -14.06 -11.15 -1.71
N ASN A 80 -14.22 -10.35 -2.77
CA ASN A 80 -14.77 -10.77 -4.05
C ASN A 80 -13.72 -11.27 -5.06
N TYR A 81 -12.55 -11.73 -4.57
CA TYR A 81 -11.45 -12.15 -5.44
C TYR A 81 -11.79 -13.36 -6.32
N ILE A 82 -12.70 -14.24 -5.88
CA ILE A 82 -13.12 -15.44 -6.63
C ILE A 82 -13.92 -15.03 -7.88
N GLU A 83 -14.84 -14.07 -7.73
CA GLU A 83 -15.65 -13.52 -8.80
C GLU A 83 -14.77 -12.76 -9.81
N LEU A 84 -13.91 -11.89 -9.32
CA LEU A 84 -12.95 -11.14 -10.15
C LEU A 84 -11.99 -12.07 -10.89
N ARG A 85 -11.52 -13.14 -10.25
CA ARG A 85 -10.69 -14.16 -10.90
C ARG A 85 -11.40 -14.76 -12.12
N LYS A 86 -12.66 -15.19 -11.97
CA LYS A 86 -13.45 -15.78 -13.07
C LYS A 86 -13.65 -14.79 -14.22
N GLU A 87 -13.89 -13.53 -13.91
CA GLU A 87 -14.01 -12.47 -14.91
C GLU A 87 -12.69 -12.29 -15.67
N LEU A 88 -11.58 -12.17 -14.96
CA LEU A 88 -10.25 -12.03 -15.54
C LEU A 88 -9.82 -13.27 -16.35
N GLU A 89 -10.18 -14.48 -15.92
CA GLU A 89 -9.99 -15.71 -16.70
C GLU A 89 -10.75 -15.62 -18.05
N GLY A 90 -11.94 -15.01 -18.05
CA GLY A 90 -12.67 -14.72 -19.28
C GLY A 90 -11.94 -13.77 -20.25
N PHE A 91 -11.06 -12.91 -19.74
CA PHE A 91 -10.16 -12.07 -20.53
C PHE A 91 -8.82 -12.74 -20.88
N GLY A 92 -8.65 -14.04 -20.52
CA GLY A 92 -7.48 -14.82 -20.85
C GLY A 92 -6.34 -14.77 -19.83
N TYR A 93 -6.60 -14.27 -18.62
CA TYR A 93 -5.62 -14.35 -17.53
C TYR A 93 -5.53 -15.78 -16.99
N VAL A 94 -4.31 -16.21 -16.65
CA VAL A 94 -4.04 -17.52 -16.06
C VAL A 94 -3.38 -17.30 -14.70
N PHE A 95 -3.96 -17.88 -13.67
CA PHE A 95 -3.49 -17.77 -12.29
C PHE A 95 -2.68 -19.00 -11.87
N ARG A 96 -1.64 -18.76 -11.06
CA ARG A 96 -0.73 -19.80 -10.55
C ARG A 96 -0.94 -20.08 -9.07
N THR A 97 -1.59 -19.18 -8.34
CA THR A 97 -1.86 -19.25 -6.92
C THR A 97 -3.36 -19.20 -6.64
N GLN A 98 -3.75 -19.46 -5.42
CA GLN A 98 -5.13 -19.23 -4.95
C GLN A 98 -5.25 -17.89 -4.20
N SER A 99 -4.21 -17.03 -4.28
CA SER A 99 -4.15 -15.77 -3.55
C SER A 99 -4.97 -14.68 -4.24
N ASP A 100 -5.64 -13.86 -3.45
CA ASP A 100 -6.25 -12.59 -3.85
C ASP A 100 -5.21 -11.58 -4.35
N THR A 101 -3.97 -11.65 -3.84
CA THR A 101 -2.85 -10.80 -4.28
C THR A 101 -2.54 -10.95 -5.77
N GLU A 102 -2.61 -12.17 -6.30
CA GLU A 102 -2.44 -12.39 -7.75
C GLU A 102 -3.60 -11.80 -8.55
N VAL A 103 -4.82 -11.84 -7.98
CA VAL A 103 -6.00 -11.22 -8.60
C VAL A 103 -5.86 -9.69 -8.64
N ILE A 104 -5.31 -9.05 -7.59
CA ILE A 104 -5.00 -7.61 -7.62
C ILE A 104 -4.04 -7.28 -8.78
N LEU A 105 -2.98 -8.08 -8.97
CA LEU A 105 -2.01 -7.87 -10.07
C LEU A 105 -2.65 -8.00 -11.44
N ALA A 106 -3.48 -9.02 -11.66
CA ALA A 106 -4.18 -9.23 -12.91
C ALA A 106 -5.20 -8.12 -13.19
N ALA A 107 -5.94 -7.69 -12.16
CA ALA A 107 -6.88 -6.58 -12.24
C ALA A 107 -6.16 -5.25 -12.57
N TYR A 108 -5.02 -4.99 -11.93
CA TYR A 108 -4.21 -3.81 -12.25
C TYR A 108 -3.64 -3.85 -13.67
N ASP A 109 -3.21 -5.01 -14.15
CA ASP A 109 -2.74 -5.16 -15.52
C ASP A 109 -3.86 -4.87 -16.54
N HIS A 110 -5.09 -5.26 -16.23
CA HIS A 110 -6.27 -5.08 -17.10
C HIS A 110 -6.88 -3.69 -17.00
N TYR A 111 -7.24 -3.26 -15.79
CA TYR A 111 -8.01 -2.03 -15.53
C TYR A 111 -7.14 -0.84 -15.12
N LYS A 112 -5.82 -1.03 -14.92
CA LYS A 112 -4.87 -0.03 -14.42
C LYS A 112 -5.34 0.54 -13.07
N GLU A 113 -5.27 1.86 -12.88
CA GLU A 113 -5.63 2.52 -11.64
C GLU A 113 -7.12 2.38 -11.26
N GLU A 114 -7.98 2.06 -12.22
CA GLU A 114 -9.41 1.86 -12.00
C GLU A 114 -9.72 0.51 -11.33
N CYS A 115 -8.75 -0.41 -11.25
CA CYS A 115 -8.92 -1.72 -10.61
C CYS A 115 -9.48 -1.64 -9.18
N VAL A 116 -9.19 -0.56 -8.45
CA VAL A 116 -9.65 -0.35 -7.07
C VAL A 116 -11.17 -0.20 -6.95
N GLU A 117 -11.84 0.18 -8.02
CA GLU A 117 -13.29 0.35 -8.05
C GLU A 117 -14.02 -1.00 -8.01
N TYR A 118 -13.35 -2.06 -8.50
CA TYR A 118 -13.86 -3.43 -8.53
C TYR A 118 -13.59 -4.22 -7.26
N PHE A 119 -12.74 -3.70 -6.34
CA PHE A 119 -12.39 -4.43 -5.12
C PHE A 119 -13.39 -4.20 -4.00
N ASP A 120 -13.89 -5.29 -3.45
CA ASP A 120 -14.58 -5.31 -2.17
C ASP A 120 -13.69 -6.01 -1.13
N GLY A 121 -13.33 -5.28 -0.06
CA GLY A 121 -12.40 -5.80 0.91
C GLY A 121 -11.74 -4.75 1.78
N MET A 122 -10.86 -5.23 2.62
CA MET A 122 -10.01 -4.43 3.50
C MET A 122 -8.56 -4.55 3.04
N PHE A 123 -7.96 -3.49 2.52
CA PHE A 123 -6.64 -3.58 1.89
C PHE A 123 -5.80 -2.29 1.98
N ALA A 124 -4.50 -2.50 1.99
CA ALA A 124 -3.50 -1.52 1.59
C ALA A 124 -2.44 -2.26 0.78
N PHE A 125 -2.19 -1.84 -0.45
CA PHE A 125 -1.20 -2.46 -1.31
C PHE A 125 -0.37 -1.41 -2.05
N ALA A 126 0.77 -1.86 -2.56
CA ALA A 126 1.63 -1.08 -3.44
C ALA A 126 2.16 -1.97 -4.57
N ILE A 127 1.97 -1.51 -5.80
CA ILE A 127 2.41 -2.16 -7.04
C ILE A 127 3.48 -1.30 -7.71
N TRP A 128 4.65 -1.85 -7.92
CA TRP A 128 5.68 -1.26 -8.76
C TRP A 128 5.53 -1.73 -10.20
N ASP A 129 5.47 -0.79 -11.14
CA ASP A 129 5.55 -1.05 -12.57
C ASP A 129 6.96 -0.70 -13.08
N ASN A 130 7.71 -1.71 -13.47
CA ASN A 130 9.10 -1.57 -13.91
C ASN A 130 9.24 -0.87 -15.27
N GLU A 131 8.21 -0.93 -16.13
CA GLU A 131 8.22 -0.26 -17.44
C GLU A 131 7.96 1.24 -17.33
N THR A 132 6.93 1.62 -16.60
CA THR A 132 6.57 3.04 -16.45
C THR A 132 7.35 3.75 -15.34
N ARG A 133 8.07 2.99 -14.49
CA ARG A 133 8.79 3.46 -13.31
C ARG A 133 7.87 4.21 -12.34
N GLN A 134 6.71 3.63 -12.13
CA GLN A 134 5.67 4.16 -11.25
C GLN A 134 5.33 3.16 -10.15
N LEU A 135 5.08 3.69 -8.96
CA LEU A 135 4.40 2.98 -7.89
C LEU A 135 2.94 3.41 -7.87
N PHE A 136 2.05 2.45 -7.98
CA PHE A 136 0.64 2.62 -7.68
C PHE A 136 0.34 2.01 -6.33
N ALA A 137 -0.33 2.75 -5.45
CA ALA A 137 -0.76 2.26 -4.16
C ALA A 137 -2.22 2.64 -3.90
N ALA A 138 -2.92 1.82 -3.13
CA ALA A 138 -4.29 2.12 -2.75
C ALA A 138 -4.59 1.64 -1.34
N ARG A 139 -5.59 2.30 -0.73
CA ARG A 139 -6.13 1.98 0.58
C ARG A 139 -7.64 1.81 0.49
N ASP A 140 -8.17 0.82 1.17
CA ASP A 140 -9.59 0.46 1.18
C ASP A 140 -10.53 1.61 1.52
N ARG A 141 -11.83 1.43 1.21
CA ARG A 141 -12.88 2.45 1.33
C ARG A 141 -13.00 3.06 2.72
N PHE A 142 -12.76 2.28 3.77
CA PHE A 142 -12.90 2.73 5.16
C PHE A 142 -11.57 2.94 5.88
N GLY A 143 -10.43 2.67 5.19
CA GLY A 143 -9.09 2.83 5.74
C GLY A 143 -8.77 1.82 6.85
N GLU A 144 -9.33 0.60 6.76
CA GLU A 144 -9.11 -0.46 7.73
C GLU A 144 -7.66 -0.94 7.77
N LYS A 145 -6.99 -0.96 6.60
CA LYS A 145 -5.57 -1.27 6.55
C LYS A 145 -4.75 0.01 6.53
N PRO A 146 -3.70 0.10 7.35
CA PRO A 146 -2.88 1.30 7.43
C PRO A 146 -1.90 1.40 6.27
N PHE A 147 -1.68 2.64 5.81
CA PHE A 147 -0.64 3.01 4.84
C PHE A 147 -0.08 4.38 5.21
N PHE A 148 1.16 4.42 5.73
CA PHE A 148 1.88 5.65 6.07
C PHE A 148 3.00 5.88 5.08
N PHE A 149 3.31 7.15 4.79
CA PHE A 149 4.36 7.49 3.84
C PHE A 149 5.14 8.75 4.24
N TYR A 150 6.33 8.84 3.69
CA TYR A 150 7.23 9.98 3.72
C TYR A 150 7.70 10.28 2.30
N HIS A 151 7.73 11.55 1.90
CA HIS A 151 8.15 11.97 0.58
C HIS A 151 9.02 13.24 0.68
N ASP A 152 10.20 13.18 0.08
CA ASP A 152 11.11 14.32 -0.04
C ASP A 152 11.85 14.30 -1.38
N HIS A 153 12.87 15.17 -1.54
CA HIS A 153 13.69 15.25 -2.74
C HIS A 153 14.48 13.97 -3.05
N LYS A 154 14.74 13.12 -2.05
CA LYS A 154 15.48 11.85 -2.21
C LYS A 154 14.58 10.72 -2.71
N GLY A 155 13.27 10.81 -2.50
CA GLY A 155 12.34 9.81 -2.94
C GLY A 155 11.12 9.62 -2.05
N PHE A 156 10.55 8.43 -2.10
CA PHE A 156 9.30 8.06 -1.47
C PHE A 156 9.49 6.79 -0.62
N LEU A 157 9.12 6.85 0.65
CA LEU A 157 9.11 5.72 1.57
C LEU A 157 7.69 5.48 2.07
N PHE A 158 7.31 4.21 2.26
CA PHE A 158 6.01 3.89 2.83
C PHE A 158 6.07 2.64 3.71
N ALA A 159 5.12 2.51 4.63
CA ALA A 159 4.98 1.36 5.49
C ALA A 159 3.58 1.24 6.12
N SER A 160 3.26 0.05 6.62
CA SER A 160 2.06 -0.19 7.42
C SER A 160 2.04 0.58 8.75
N GLU A 161 3.19 0.94 9.31
CA GLU A 161 3.28 1.67 10.57
C GLU A 161 4.42 2.69 10.56
N MET A 162 4.21 3.84 11.18
CA MET A 162 5.18 4.95 11.23
C MET A 162 6.54 4.54 11.81
N LYS A 163 6.57 3.60 12.78
CA LYS A 163 7.83 3.12 13.38
C LYS A 163 8.76 2.46 12.37
N ALA A 164 8.24 1.91 11.27
CA ALA A 164 9.07 1.39 10.20
C ALA A 164 9.78 2.52 9.43
N LEU A 165 9.11 3.67 9.22
CA LEU A 165 9.74 4.85 8.63
C LEU A 165 10.85 5.39 9.51
N TRP A 166 10.64 5.44 10.84
CA TRP A 166 11.70 5.83 11.79
C TRP A 166 12.87 4.86 11.79
N ALA A 167 12.62 3.56 11.63
CA ALA A 167 13.68 2.55 11.52
C ALA A 167 14.55 2.72 10.26
N ALA A 168 14.02 3.37 9.20
CA ALA A 168 14.77 3.78 8.02
C ALA A 168 15.56 5.09 8.23
N GLY A 169 15.42 5.76 9.36
CA GLY A 169 16.12 7.01 9.68
C GLY A 169 15.29 8.28 9.44
N ILE A 170 14.00 8.16 9.15
CA ILE A 170 13.11 9.34 9.03
C ILE A 170 12.97 10.00 10.42
N PRO A 171 13.10 11.33 10.54
CA PRO A 171 13.02 12.04 11.80
C PRO A 171 11.69 11.81 12.53
N ARG A 172 11.76 11.71 13.85
CA ARG A 172 10.58 11.58 14.74
C ARG A 172 10.24 12.93 15.37
N THR A 173 9.88 13.90 14.55
CA THR A 173 9.51 15.26 15.00
C THR A 173 8.01 15.35 15.23
N ALA A 174 7.59 15.83 16.38
CA ALA A 174 6.17 15.96 16.71
C ALA A 174 5.51 17.09 15.90
N ASN A 175 4.33 16.84 15.34
CA ASN A 175 3.48 17.85 14.73
C ASN A 175 2.71 18.61 15.82
N LEU A 176 3.22 19.78 16.18
CA LEU A 176 2.66 20.57 17.28
C LEU A 176 1.21 21.02 17.02
N LYS A 177 0.83 21.24 15.76
CA LYS A 177 -0.54 21.59 15.39
C LYS A 177 -1.51 20.43 15.68
N MET A 178 -1.12 19.19 15.31
CA MET A 178 -1.93 18.01 15.61
C MET A 178 -2.01 17.76 17.12
N LEU A 179 -0.91 17.95 17.86
CA LEU A 179 -0.91 17.85 19.31
C LEU A 179 -1.81 18.90 19.95
N PHE A 180 -1.77 20.15 19.47
CA PHE A 180 -2.65 21.22 19.94
C PHE A 180 -4.13 20.88 19.71
N ASN A 181 -4.49 20.43 18.52
CA ASN A 181 -5.85 20.00 18.18
C ASN A 181 -6.32 18.85 19.09
N PHE A 182 -5.44 17.88 19.36
CA PHE A 182 -5.76 16.76 20.25
C PHE A 182 -6.02 17.24 21.70
N ILE A 183 -5.15 18.09 22.23
CA ILE A 183 -5.25 18.56 23.63
C ILE A 183 -6.49 19.48 23.82
N THR A 184 -6.83 20.31 22.83
CA THR A 184 -7.88 21.33 22.97
C THR A 184 -9.26 20.83 22.59
N ILE A 185 -9.38 20.01 21.54
CA ILE A 185 -10.67 19.58 20.97
C ILE A 185 -10.78 18.06 20.80
N GLY A 186 -9.76 17.28 21.21
CA GLY A 186 -9.79 15.83 21.19
C GLY A 186 -9.64 15.19 19.79
N TYR A 187 -9.27 15.94 18.78
CA TYR A 187 -9.13 15.41 17.41
C TYR A 187 -7.90 14.52 17.29
N VAL A 188 -8.11 13.25 16.93
CA VAL A 188 -7.06 12.29 16.58
C VAL A 188 -6.71 12.35 15.08
N ASP A 189 -7.63 12.85 14.27
CA ASP A 189 -7.49 13.11 12.84
C ASP A 189 -7.84 14.57 12.54
N ASN A 190 -7.16 15.15 11.53
CA ASN A 190 -7.50 16.48 11.06
C ASN A 190 -8.56 16.38 9.95
N PRO A 191 -9.83 16.84 10.19
CA PRO A 191 -10.89 16.71 9.19
C PRO A 191 -10.59 17.47 7.87
N SER A 192 -9.84 18.57 7.96
CA SER A 192 -9.48 19.39 6.79
C SER A 192 -8.24 18.87 6.04
N ARG A 193 -7.45 18.02 6.69
CA ARG A 193 -6.23 17.43 6.14
C ARG A 193 -6.07 16.00 6.65
N PRO A 194 -6.89 15.08 6.15
CA PRO A 194 -6.97 13.69 6.64
C PRO A 194 -5.67 12.90 6.48
N GLU A 195 -4.74 13.39 5.65
CA GLU A 195 -3.41 12.80 5.48
C GLU A 195 -2.45 13.13 6.64
N GLU A 196 -2.68 14.20 7.43
CA GLU A 196 -1.78 14.59 8.50
C GLU A 196 -1.72 13.56 9.64
N THR A 197 -0.54 13.43 10.25
CA THR A 197 -0.32 12.60 11.44
C THR A 197 0.23 13.44 12.60
N PHE A 198 0.40 12.82 13.76
CA PHE A 198 1.06 13.45 14.92
C PHE A 198 2.57 13.69 14.73
N PHE A 199 3.13 13.34 13.56
CA PHE A 199 4.55 13.53 13.25
C PHE A 199 4.70 14.34 11.97
N GLU A 200 5.63 15.30 11.99
CA GLU A 200 5.93 16.14 10.82
C GLU A 200 6.46 15.29 9.67
N ASN A 201 6.01 15.64 8.44
CA ASN A 201 6.41 15.01 7.18
C ASN A 201 6.11 13.52 7.07
N ILE A 202 5.42 12.93 8.05
CA ILE A 202 4.87 11.57 7.95
C ILE A 202 3.36 11.71 7.74
N TYR A 203 2.90 11.19 6.62
CA TYR A 203 1.52 11.25 6.20
C TYR A 203 0.90 9.86 6.20
N LYS A 204 -0.42 9.78 6.22
CA LYS A 204 -1.19 8.56 5.95
C LYS A 204 -1.97 8.71 4.65
N LEU A 205 -2.07 7.65 3.88
CA LEU A 205 -2.99 7.64 2.74
C LEU A 205 -4.42 7.65 3.30
N PRO A 206 -5.27 8.63 2.92
CA PRO A 206 -6.64 8.68 3.39
C PRO A 206 -7.46 7.44 2.98
N PRO A 207 -8.56 7.12 3.68
CA PRO A 207 -9.50 6.10 3.22
C PRO A 207 -9.97 6.36 1.79
N ALA A 208 -10.35 5.30 1.06
CA ALA A 208 -10.85 5.35 -0.31
C ALA A 208 -9.93 6.11 -1.28
N SER A 209 -8.61 6.05 -1.06
CA SER A 209 -7.64 6.82 -1.85
C SER A 209 -6.66 5.91 -2.58
N ARG A 210 -6.29 6.36 -3.78
CA ARG A 210 -5.18 5.84 -4.57
C ARG A 210 -4.05 6.86 -4.62
N LEU A 211 -2.84 6.36 -4.78
CA LEU A 211 -1.61 7.14 -4.83
C LEU A 211 -0.77 6.64 -6.00
N THR A 212 -0.26 7.57 -6.80
CA THR A 212 0.72 7.27 -7.85
C THR A 212 1.99 8.09 -7.60
N TYR A 213 3.12 7.40 -7.51
CA TYR A 213 4.44 8.01 -7.41
C TYR A 213 5.27 7.69 -8.65
N THR A 214 5.69 8.72 -9.38
CA THR A 214 6.55 8.60 -10.57
C THR A 214 8.00 8.89 -10.18
N GLN A 215 8.83 7.86 -10.16
CA GLN A 215 10.21 7.93 -9.66
C GLN A 215 11.07 8.94 -10.41
N ASN A 216 11.02 8.95 -11.74
CA ASN A 216 11.87 9.80 -12.57
C ASN A 216 11.65 11.31 -12.34
N THR A 217 10.41 11.71 -12.12
CA THR A 217 10.01 13.11 -11.88
C THR A 217 9.88 13.47 -10.41
N ASN A 218 9.94 12.48 -9.51
CA ASN A 218 9.64 12.63 -8.09
C ASN A 218 8.22 13.19 -7.84
N ASN A 219 7.29 12.90 -8.73
CA ASN A 219 5.93 13.40 -8.63
C ASN A 219 5.06 12.42 -7.85
N LEU A 220 4.32 12.95 -6.89
CA LEU A 220 3.37 12.22 -6.06
C LEU A 220 1.98 12.80 -6.28
N THR A 221 1.02 11.96 -6.66
CA THR A 221 -0.38 12.33 -6.78
C THR A 221 -1.24 11.43 -5.90
N ILE A 222 -2.24 12.01 -5.26
CA ILE A 222 -3.22 11.29 -4.44
C ILE A 222 -4.61 11.69 -4.94
N GLY A 223 -5.45 10.70 -5.17
CA GLY A 223 -6.83 10.87 -5.59
C GLY A 223 -7.79 9.97 -4.82
N LYS A 224 -8.97 10.46 -4.52
CA LYS A 224 -10.06 9.65 -3.95
C LYS A 224 -10.70 8.84 -5.09
N TYR A 225 -10.93 7.55 -4.89
CA TYR A 225 -11.58 6.69 -5.89
C TYR A 225 -13.03 6.32 -5.51
N TRP A 226 -13.43 6.55 -4.26
CA TRP A 226 -14.78 6.26 -3.79
C TRP A 226 -15.20 7.27 -2.70
N ASP A 227 -16.50 7.59 -2.65
CA ASP A 227 -17.12 8.39 -1.58
C ASP A 227 -18.49 7.84 -1.25
N LEU A 228 -18.96 8.15 -0.05
CA LEU A 228 -20.34 7.93 0.33
C LEU A 228 -21.22 8.94 -0.40
N ASP A 229 -22.22 8.44 -1.13
CA ASP A 229 -23.28 9.28 -1.66
C ASP A 229 -24.47 9.24 -0.69
N PRO A 230 -24.72 10.31 0.08
CA PRO A 230 -25.80 10.36 1.04
C PRO A 230 -27.20 10.41 0.38
N GLU A 231 -27.26 10.67 -0.93
CA GLU A 231 -28.53 10.77 -1.68
C GLU A 231 -28.98 9.43 -2.29
N ILE A 232 -28.12 8.42 -2.30
CA ILE A 232 -28.52 7.08 -2.73
C ILE A 232 -29.56 6.54 -1.76
N GLN A 233 -30.81 6.55 -2.18
CA GLN A 233 -31.88 5.81 -1.50
C GLN A 233 -31.72 4.33 -1.84
N LEU A 234 -31.43 3.50 -0.83
CA LEU A 234 -31.52 2.06 -0.99
C LEU A 234 -32.97 1.71 -1.38
N GLU A 235 -33.17 1.16 -2.57
CA GLU A 235 -34.43 0.52 -2.89
C GLU A 235 -34.72 -0.51 -1.80
N LYS A 236 -35.92 -0.48 -1.22
CA LYS A 236 -36.31 -1.43 -0.19
C LYS A 236 -36.13 -2.84 -0.77
N ILE A 237 -35.19 -3.57 -0.19
CA ILE A 237 -35.08 -5.02 -0.43
C ILE A 237 -36.37 -5.62 0.16
N THR A 238 -37.32 -5.96 -0.71
CA THR A 238 -38.55 -6.68 -0.36
C THR A 238 -38.27 -8.16 -0.35
#